data_7b43e640c1ab978336c8f33cecf43ab6
#
_entry.id   7b43e640c1ab978336c8f33cecf43ab6
#
_cell.length_a   1.000
_cell.length_b   1.000
_cell.length_c   1.000
_cell.angle_alpha   90.00
_cell.angle_beta   90.00
_cell.angle_gamma   90.00
#
_symmetry.space_group_name_H-M   'P 1'
#
loop_
_entity.id
_entity.type
_entity.pdbx_description
1 polymer ?
#
loop_
_entity_poly.entity_id
_entity_poly.type
_entity_poly.pdbx_seq_one_letter_code
_entity_poly.pdbx_strand_id
1 'polypeptide(L)'
;ATQMLDSMIKNPRPTRAEATDVANAIYDGTSAIMLSGETAAGAYPVEAVRTMVRIAERTENDIDYVRQLEQWDVPVQKDVTSAISHATCTTAHDLGAVVIMTVSKTGFTARMISKFRPACPIISGTTDRKVLNQMGLSWGVIPVMLEEKTSTDELFEHIVAVAEEHGLVQAGDIAVITAGIPLGISGTTNM
;
A
#
# COMPACT_ATOMS: atom_id res chain seq x y z
N ALA A 1 -2.65 7.79 -15.83
CA ALA A 1 -3.00 6.62 -16.65
C ALA A 1 -2.99 7.01 -18.13
N THR A 2 -2.66 6.06 -19.02
CA THR A 2 -2.50 6.19 -20.48
C THR A 2 -1.42 7.18 -20.90
N GLN A 3 -0.67 6.84 -21.97
CA GLN A 3 0.39 7.66 -22.58
C GLN A 3 1.45 8.20 -21.57
N MET A 4 1.69 7.47 -20.48
CA MET A 4 2.65 7.87 -19.44
C MET A 4 4.09 7.84 -19.96
N LEU A 5 4.43 6.82 -20.77
CA LEU A 5 5.71 6.64 -21.44
C LEU A 5 5.51 6.35 -22.93
N ASP A 6 4.61 7.07 -23.60
CA ASP A 6 4.11 6.79 -24.95
C ASP A 6 5.24 6.66 -25.99
N SER A 7 6.29 7.48 -25.88
CA SER A 7 7.46 7.39 -26.76
C SER A 7 8.16 6.03 -26.69
N MET A 8 8.01 5.30 -25.57
CA MET A 8 8.58 3.97 -25.39
C MET A 8 7.84 2.85 -26.15
N ILE A 9 6.74 3.16 -26.81
CA ILE A 9 6.15 2.26 -27.82
C ILE A 9 7.19 1.97 -28.92
N LYS A 10 7.99 2.97 -29.30
CA LYS A 10 8.94 2.88 -30.42
C LYS A 10 10.41 3.08 -30.02
N ASN A 11 10.67 3.61 -28.80
CA ASN A 11 12.01 3.94 -28.35
C ASN A 11 12.35 3.23 -27.04
N PRO A 12 13.63 2.86 -26.79
CA PRO A 12 14.03 2.16 -25.57
C PRO A 12 14.11 3.07 -24.33
N ARG A 13 13.89 4.38 -24.47
CA ARG A 13 13.95 5.38 -23.41
C ARG A 13 12.82 6.39 -23.57
N PRO A 14 12.25 6.90 -22.47
CA PRO A 14 11.24 7.94 -22.51
C PRO A 14 11.85 9.31 -22.80
N THR A 15 11.01 10.27 -23.12
CA THR A 15 11.35 11.68 -23.10
C THR A 15 11.48 12.19 -21.66
N ARG A 16 12.09 13.37 -21.46
CA ARG A 16 12.16 14.01 -20.14
C ARG A 16 10.78 14.38 -19.61
N ALA A 17 9.89 14.86 -20.49
CA ALA A 17 8.53 15.22 -20.11
C ALA A 17 7.78 14.01 -19.54
N GLU A 18 7.80 12.88 -20.23
CA GLU A 18 7.16 11.65 -19.78
C GLU A 18 7.70 11.16 -18.43
N ALA A 19 9.02 11.18 -18.24
CA ALA A 19 9.62 10.82 -16.95
C ALA A 19 9.16 11.76 -15.82
N THR A 20 9.03 13.06 -16.11
CA THR A 20 8.54 14.06 -15.16
C THR A 20 7.05 13.87 -14.88
N ASP A 21 6.25 13.52 -15.88
CA ASP A 21 4.81 13.28 -15.71
C ASP A 21 4.54 12.07 -14.81
N VAL A 22 5.31 10.98 -14.95
CA VAL A 22 5.26 9.83 -14.04
C VAL A 22 5.62 10.24 -12.61
N ALA A 23 6.73 11.00 -12.43
CA ALA A 23 7.15 11.48 -11.12
C ALA A 23 6.09 12.39 -10.48
N ASN A 24 5.54 13.34 -11.23
CA ASN A 24 4.50 14.24 -10.74
C ASN A 24 3.24 13.48 -10.31
N ALA A 25 2.81 12.47 -11.07
CA ALA A 25 1.67 11.64 -10.67
C ALA A 25 1.88 10.98 -9.30
N ILE A 26 3.12 10.59 -8.97
CA ILE A 26 3.49 9.99 -7.70
C ILE A 26 3.53 11.06 -6.59
N TYR A 27 4.14 12.23 -6.84
CA TYR A 27 4.12 13.37 -5.90
C TYR A 27 2.70 13.84 -5.58
N ASP A 28 1.80 13.82 -6.58
CA ASP A 28 0.37 14.15 -6.42
C ASP A 28 -0.41 13.09 -5.63
N GLY A 29 0.24 11.98 -5.23
CA GLY A 29 -0.33 10.96 -4.37
C GLY A 29 -1.22 9.95 -5.09
N THR A 30 -0.97 9.64 -6.36
CA THR A 30 -1.68 8.54 -7.04
C THR A 30 -1.46 7.20 -6.35
N SER A 31 -2.47 6.33 -6.36
CA SER A 31 -2.35 4.98 -5.76
C SER A 31 -1.78 3.95 -6.72
N ALA A 32 -1.87 4.19 -8.02
CA ALA A 32 -1.34 3.31 -9.06
C ALA A 32 -1.07 4.11 -10.33
N ILE A 33 -0.04 3.71 -11.07
CA ILE A 33 0.30 4.21 -12.40
C ILE A 33 0.11 3.08 -13.41
N MET A 34 -0.24 3.42 -14.66
CA MET A 34 -0.60 2.43 -15.66
C MET A 34 0.09 2.71 -17.00
N LEU A 35 0.66 1.67 -17.57
CA LEU A 35 1.06 1.62 -18.99
C LEU A 35 -0.08 0.98 -19.81
N SER A 36 -0.17 1.33 -21.08
CA SER A 36 -1.15 0.77 -22.01
C SER A 36 -0.50 0.33 -23.33
N GLY A 37 -0.41 1.18 -24.32
CA GLY A 37 0.22 0.89 -25.60
C GLY A 37 1.67 0.46 -25.49
N GLU A 38 2.40 1.01 -24.54
CA GLU A 38 3.80 0.75 -24.24
C GLU A 38 4.06 -0.74 -23.95
N THR A 39 3.12 -1.39 -23.26
CA THR A 39 3.23 -2.81 -22.89
C THR A 39 2.37 -3.74 -23.77
N ALA A 40 1.25 -3.24 -24.32
CA ALA A 40 0.33 -4.06 -25.11
C ALA A 40 0.78 -4.26 -26.56
N ALA A 41 1.46 -3.26 -27.15
CA ALA A 41 1.85 -3.27 -28.58
C ALA A 41 3.21 -2.62 -28.85
N GLY A 42 3.93 -2.17 -27.81
CA GLY A 42 5.22 -1.52 -27.94
C GLY A 42 6.36 -2.48 -28.29
N ALA A 43 7.45 -1.93 -28.86
CA ALA A 43 8.65 -2.68 -29.15
C ALA A 43 9.51 -2.95 -27.89
N TYR A 44 9.28 -2.22 -26.80
CA TYR A 44 10.09 -2.25 -25.57
C TYR A 44 9.24 -2.44 -24.29
N PRO A 45 8.36 -3.46 -24.22
CA PRO A 45 7.39 -3.58 -23.12
C PRO A 45 8.03 -3.76 -21.74
N VAL A 46 9.08 -4.56 -21.65
CA VAL A 46 9.78 -4.83 -20.38
C VAL A 46 10.56 -3.60 -19.92
N GLU A 47 11.23 -2.92 -20.85
CA GLU A 47 11.97 -1.68 -20.59
C GLU A 47 11.03 -0.57 -20.13
N ALA A 48 9.83 -0.47 -20.67
CA ALA A 48 8.82 0.50 -20.27
C ALA A 48 8.39 0.27 -18.80
N VAL A 49 8.08 -0.97 -18.42
CA VAL A 49 7.77 -1.32 -17.01
C VAL A 49 8.95 -1.01 -16.10
N ARG A 50 10.16 -1.47 -16.45
CA ARG A 50 11.36 -1.20 -15.65
C ARG A 50 11.67 0.29 -15.49
N THR A 51 11.41 1.07 -16.53
CA THR A 51 11.61 2.52 -16.48
C THR A 51 10.59 3.17 -15.55
N MET A 52 9.32 2.78 -15.64
CA MET A 52 8.26 3.26 -14.76
C MET A 52 8.56 2.92 -13.30
N VAL A 53 9.00 1.70 -12.99
CA VAL A 53 9.40 1.26 -11.65
C VAL A 53 10.55 2.13 -11.13
N ARG A 54 11.62 2.32 -11.91
CA ARG A 54 12.76 3.16 -11.49
C ARG A 54 12.38 4.61 -11.19
N ILE A 55 11.46 5.18 -11.97
CA ILE A 55 10.96 6.54 -11.71
C ILE A 55 10.15 6.54 -10.41
N ALA A 56 9.27 5.54 -10.21
CA ALA A 56 8.47 5.43 -9.01
C ALA A 56 9.33 5.30 -7.76
N GLU A 57 10.24 4.34 -7.73
CA GLU A 57 11.15 4.11 -6.59
C GLU A 57 12.00 5.36 -6.28
N ARG A 58 12.52 6.03 -7.31
CA ARG A 58 13.30 7.25 -7.11
C ARG A 58 12.47 8.37 -6.52
N THR A 59 11.24 8.53 -7.00
CA THR A 59 10.32 9.59 -6.54
C THR A 59 9.84 9.30 -5.12
N GLU A 60 9.44 8.06 -4.82
CA GLU A 60 8.99 7.67 -3.48
C GLU A 60 10.09 7.83 -2.42
N ASN A 61 11.34 7.56 -2.77
CA ASN A 61 12.48 7.79 -1.88
C ASN A 61 12.78 9.29 -1.61
N ASP A 62 12.22 10.20 -2.39
CA ASP A 62 12.36 11.65 -2.22
C ASP A 62 11.20 12.26 -1.42
N ILE A 63 10.11 11.53 -1.24
CA ILE A 63 8.93 11.97 -0.49
C ILE A 63 9.16 11.78 1.00
N ASP A 64 8.96 12.85 1.78
CA ASP A 64 8.91 12.81 3.23
C ASP A 64 7.48 12.48 3.70
N TYR A 65 7.17 11.19 3.77
CA TYR A 65 5.85 10.70 4.21
C TYR A 65 5.53 11.06 5.65
N VAL A 66 6.53 11.19 6.52
CA VAL A 66 6.36 11.61 7.92
C VAL A 66 5.81 13.02 7.95
N ARG A 67 6.48 13.94 7.25
CA ARG A 67 6.04 15.32 7.15
C ARG A 67 4.67 15.47 6.48
N GLN A 68 4.38 14.62 5.48
CA GLN A 68 3.05 14.61 4.86
C GLN A 68 1.97 14.21 5.88
N LEU A 69 2.21 13.20 6.72
CA LEU A 69 1.28 12.78 7.76
C LEU A 69 1.08 13.86 8.82
N GLU A 70 2.15 14.52 9.29
CA GLU A 70 2.10 15.62 10.26
C GLU A 70 1.36 16.86 9.72
N GLN A 71 1.52 17.13 8.42
CA GLN A 71 0.89 18.27 7.74
C GLN A 71 -0.46 17.92 7.11
N TRP A 72 -1.04 16.78 7.47
CA TRP A 72 -2.32 16.32 6.93
C TRP A 72 -3.44 17.30 7.31
N ASP A 73 -3.76 18.22 6.41
CA ASP A 73 -4.77 19.28 6.59
C ASP A 73 -6.16 18.87 6.06
N VAL A 74 -6.29 17.65 5.55
CA VAL A 74 -7.60 17.15 5.10
C VAL A 74 -8.37 16.67 6.33
N PRO A 75 -9.58 17.21 6.58
CA PRO A 75 -10.38 16.77 7.71
C PRO A 75 -10.60 15.26 7.68
N VAL A 76 -10.20 14.58 8.75
CA VAL A 76 -10.52 13.17 8.92
C VAL A 76 -12.03 13.03 8.93
N GLN A 77 -12.57 12.18 8.09
CA GLN A 77 -14.01 11.91 8.09
C GLN A 77 -14.45 11.51 9.50
N LYS A 78 -15.59 12.06 9.95
CA LYS A 78 -16.11 11.78 11.30
C LYS A 78 -16.76 10.39 11.37
N ASP A 79 -15.98 9.38 11.02
CA ASP A 79 -16.34 7.97 11.16
C ASP A 79 -15.22 7.19 11.88
N VAL A 80 -15.58 6.09 12.51
CA VAL A 80 -14.69 5.29 13.36
C VAL A 80 -13.51 4.76 12.56
N THR A 81 -13.73 4.28 11.34
CA THR A 81 -12.67 3.67 10.53
C THR A 81 -11.62 4.68 10.11
N SER A 82 -12.03 5.89 9.70
CA SER A 82 -11.10 6.97 9.36
C SER A 82 -10.29 7.42 10.57
N ALA A 83 -10.94 7.57 11.73
CA ALA A 83 -10.27 7.95 12.97
C ALA A 83 -9.23 6.91 13.40
N ILE A 84 -9.59 5.62 13.39
CA ILE A 84 -8.68 4.53 13.73
C ILE A 84 -7.55 4.41 12.69
N SER A 85 -7.84 4.55 11.40
CA SER A 85 -6.80 4.49 10.37
C SER A 85 -5.77 5.61 10.51
N HIS A 86 -6.21 6.82 10.83
CA HIS A 86 -5.31 7.94 11.15
C HIS A 86 -4.48 7.66 12.40
N ALA A 87 -5.14 7.25 13.50
CA ALA A 87 -4.46 6.89 14.75
C ALA A 87 -3.43 5.76 14.55
N THR A 88 -3.76 4.75 13.73
CA THR A 88 -2.84 3.66 13.36
C THR A 88 -1.56 4.18 12.72
N CYS A 89 -1.69 5.09 11.74
CA CYS A 89 -0.54 5.68 11.06
C CYS A 89 0.31 6.54 12.00
N THR A 90 -0.33 7.35 12.86
CA THR A 90 0.35 8.17 13.85
C THR A 90 1.06 7.30 14.89
N THR A 91 0.40 6.26 15.40
CA THR A 91 1.00 5.31 16.35
C THR A 91 2.20 4.59 15.74
N ALA A 92 2.08 4.15 14.48
CA ALA A 92 3.19 3.49 13.78
C ALA A 92 4.39 4.44 13.64
N HIS A 93 4.14 5.70 13.31
CA HIS A 93 5.19 6.72 13.24
C HIS A 93 5.84 6.96 14.61
N ASP A 94 5.05 7.24 15.65
CA ASP A 94 5.54 7.57 16.99
C ASP A 94 6.37 6.45 17.63
N LEU A 95 6.02 5.19 17.32
CA LEU A 95 6.74 4.01 17.79
C LEU A 95 7.92 3.61 16.91
N GLY A 96 8.11 4.22 15.74
CA GLY A 96 9.06 3.76 14.73
C GLY A 96 8.76 2.34 14.27
N ALA A 97 7.48 1.99 14.12
CA ALA A 97 7.07 0.68 13.67
C ALA A 97 7.56 0.41 12.24
N VAL A 98 8.06 -0.79 12.00
CA VAL A 98 8.55 -1.19 10.68
C VAL A 98 7.42 -1.56 9.73
N VAL A 99 6.22 -1.81 10.27
CA VAL A 99 5.06 -2.27 9.50
C VAL A 99 3.75 -1.99 10.23
N ILE A 100 2.69 -1.76 9.45
CA ILE A 100 1.31 -1.84 9.91
C ILE A 100 0.71 -3.14 9.38
N MET A 101 0.12 -3.95 10.24
CA MET A 101 -0.58 -5.17 9.85
C MET A 101 -2.08 -4.98 10.01
N THR A 102 -2.86 -5.44 9.04
CA THR A 102 -4.33 -5.41 9.12
C THR A 102 -4.92 -6.69 8.57
N VAL A 103 -5.97 -7.17 9.19
CA VAL A 103 -6.76 -8.30 8.68
C VAL A 103 -8.13 -7.78 8.25
N SER A 104 -8.48 -8.03 7.00
CA SER A 104 -9.71 -7.50 6.41
C SER A 104 -10.35 -8.48 5.44
N LYS A 105 -11.65 -8.75 5.62
CA LYS A 105 -12.44 -9.55 4.67
C LYS A 105 -12.68 -8.86 3.32
N THR A 106 -12.65 -7.53 3.30
CA THR A 106 -13.00 -6.73 2.11
C THR A 106 -11.85 -5.84 1.63
N GLY A 107 -10.72 -5.83 2.33
CA GLY A 107 -9.61 -4.91 2.08
C GLY A 107 -9.92 -3.45 2.44
N PHE A 108 -11.07 -3.17 3.05
CA PHE A 108 -11.50 -1.79 3.33
C PHE A 108 -10.56 -1.08 4.29
N THR A 109 -10.20 -1.72 5.42
CA THR A 109 -9.27 -1.16 6.41
C THR A 109 -7.91 -0.85 5.80
N ALA A 110 -7.36 -1.77 5.01
CA ALA A 110 -6.08 -1.55 4.31
C ALA A 110 -6.13 -0.32 3.40
N ARG A 111 -7.23 -0.16 2.62
CA ARG A 111 -7.41 1.01 1.76
C ARG A 111 -7.54 2.31 2.57
N MET A 112 -8.20 2.26 3.73
CA MET A 112 -8.35 3.44 4.58
C MET A 112 -7.02 3.87 5.21
N ILE A 113 -6.20 2.91 5.66
CA ILE A 113 -4.85 3.18 6.16
C ILE A 113 -3.95 3.72 5.03
N SER A 114 -4.01 3.09 3.85
CA SER A 114 -3.26 3.49 2.65
C SER A 114 -3.49 4.95 2.23
N LYS A 115 -4.67 5.52 2.51
CA LYS A 115 -4.97 6.94 2.24
C LYS A 115 -4.04 7.90 2.99
N PHE A 116 -3.64 7.54 4.19
CA PHE A 116 -2.78 8.37 5.04
C PHE A 116 -1.29 8.25 4.71
N ARG A 117 -0.92 7.39 3.75
CA ARG A 117 0.46 7.25 3.25
C ARG A 117 1.48 7.05 4.39
N PRO A 118 1.32 6.04 5.26
CA PRO A 118 2.31 5.81 6.32
C PRO A 118 3.70 5.55 5.74
N ALA A 119 4.74 5.95 6.47
CA ALA A 119 6.13 5.74 6.04
C ALA A 119 6.55 4.25 5.99
N CYS A 120 5.86 3.39 6.72
CA CYS A 120 6.07 1.95 6.71
C CYS A 120 5.04 1.22 5.82
N PRO A 121 5.37 0.04 5.28
CA PRO A 121 4.45 -0.76 4.48
C PRO A 121 3.24 -1.25 5.31
N ILE A 122 2.16 -1.58 4.60
CA ILE A 122 0.91 -2.11 5.16
C ILE A 122 0.78 -3.57 4.72
N ILE A 123 0.98 -4.53 5.63
CA ILE A 123 0.68 -5.94 5.35
C ILE A 123 -0.80 -6.18 5.61
N SER A 124 -1.53 -6.60 4.59
CA SER A 124 -2.96 -6.86 4.71
C SER A 124 -3.31 -8.30 4.45
N GLY A 125 -3.72 -8.99 5.53
CA GLY A 125 -4.16 -10.38 5.47
C GLY A 125 -5.64 -10.52 5.10
N THR A 126 -5.94 -11.49 4.26
CA THR A 126 -7.31 -11.88 3.88
C THR A 126 -7.40 -13.36 3.56
N THR A 127 -8.59 -13.94 3.75
CA THR A 127 -8.91 -15.32 3.35
C THR A 127 -9.53 -15.41 1.96
N ASP A 128 -9.78 -14.25 1.31
CA ASP A 128 -10.43 -14.17 -0.01
C ASP A 128 -9.41 -13.82 -1.11
N ARG A 129 -9.23 -14.73 -2.07
CA ARG A 129 -8.32 -14.56 -3.21
C ARG A 129 -8.62 -13.34 -4.08
N LYS A 130 -9.90 -12.99 -4.25
CA LYS A 130 -10.30 -11.82 -5.01
C LYS A 130 -9.91 -10.53 -4.30
N VAL A 131 -10.14 -10.48 -2.98
CA VAL A 131 -9.76 -9.35 -2.14
C VAL A 131 -8.23 -9.18 -2.12
N LEU A 132 -7.48 -10.26 -1.98
CA LEU A 132 -6.03 -10.27 -2.08
C LEU A 132 -5.55 -9.57 -3.35
N ASN A 133 -6.08 -9.98 -4.53
CA ASN A 133 -5.69 -9.38 -5.80
C ASN A 133 -6.11 -7.90 -5.91
N GLN A 134 -7.26 -7.51 -5.35
CA GLN A 134 -7.73 -6.13 -5.36
C GLN A 134 -6.88 -5.20 -4.47
N MET A 135 -6.42 -5.71 -3.33
CA MET A 135 -5.59 -4.93 -2.39
C MET A 135 -4.22 -4.56 -2.99
N GLY A 136 -3.69 -5.36 -3.91
CA GLY A 136 -2.45 -5.07 -4.63
C GLY A 136 -2.48 -3.77 -5.47
N LEU A 137 -3.66 -3.17 -5.70
CA LEU A 137 -3.81 -1.86 -6.33
C LEU A 137 -3.84 -0.69 -5.33
N SER A 138 -3.75 -0.96 -4.04
CA SER A 138 -3.70 0.07 -3.00
C SER A 138 -2.26 0.42 -2.69
N TRP A 139 -1.97 1.70 -2.61
CA TRP A 139 -0.61 2.18 -2.33
C TRP A 139 -0.06 1.63 -1.00
N GLY A 140 1.18 1.16 -1.02
CA GLY A 140 1.89 0.67 0.16
C GLY A 140 1.33 -0.62 0.78
N VAL A 141 0.34 -1.27 0.13
CA VAL A 141 -0.28 -2.49 0.64
C VAL A 141 0.39 -3.72 0.05
N ILE A 142 0.87 -4.58 0.92
CA ILE A 142 1.38 -5.92 0.61
C ILE A 142 0.31 -6.92 1.05
N PRO A 143 -0.49 -7.46 0.12
CA PRO A 143 -1.53 -8.40 0.47
C PRO A 143 -0.97 -9.81 0.71
N VAL A 144 -1.41 -10.45 1.79
CA VAL A 144 -1.04 -11.84 2.11
C VAL A 144 -2.28 -12.71 2.31
N MET A 145 -2.16 -13.98 1.90
CA MET A 145 -3.23 -14.95 2.11
C MET A 145 -3.14 -15.50 3.53
N LEU A 146 -4.26 -15.51 4.23
CA LEU A 146 -4.38 -16.11 5.56
C LEU A 146 -5.37 -17.29 5.53
N GLU A 147 -5.19 -18.21 6.46
CA GLU A 147 -6.22 -19.19 6.78
C GLU A 147 -7.25 -18.60 7.73
N GLU A 148 -8.46 -19.13 7.72
CA GLU A 148 -9.48 -18.76 8.70
C GLU A 148 -9.07 -19.19 10.11
N LYS A 149 -9.18 -18.28 11.06
CA LYS A 149 -8.95 -18.53 12.49
C LYS A 149 -10.19 -18.18 13.29
N THR A 150 -10.36 -18.84 14.42
CA THR A 150 -11.54 -18.70 15.27
C THR A 150 -11.38 -17.70 16.40
N SER A 151 -10.13 -17.38 16.76
CA SER A 151 -9.81 -16.38 17.77
C SER A 151 -8.98 -15.24 17.20
N THR A 152 -9.05 -14.08 17.84
CA THR A 152 -8.27 -12.88 17.48
C THR A 152 -6.79 -13.12 17.70
N ASP A 153 -6.43 -13.81 18.78
CA ASP A 153 -5.02 -14.06 19.13
C ASP A 153 -4.36 -14.99 18.09
N GLU A 154 -5.02 -16.09 17.73
CA GLU A 154 -4.55 -16.98 16.65
C GLU A 154 -4.42 -16.24 15.31
N LEU A 155 -5.32 -15.29 15.03
CA LEU A 155 -5.28 -14.51 13.81
C LEU A 155 -4.08 -13.55 13.78
N PHE A 156 -3.76 -12.92 14.92
CA PHE A 156 -2.61 -12.05 15.05
C PHE A 156 -1.30 -12.83 14.97
N GLU A 157 -1.20 -13.95 15.67
CA GLU A 157 -0.04 -14.84 15.56
C GLU A 157 0.15 -15.32 14.12
N HIS A 158 -0.94 -15.65 13.44
CA HIS A 158 -0.88 -16.14 12.06
C HIS A 158 -0.40 -15.07 11.07
N ILE A 159 -0.89 -13.84 11.14
CA ILE A 159 -0.40 -12.78 10.22
C ILE A 159 1.06 -12.44 10.48
N VAL A 160 1.51 -12.46 11.74
CA VAL A 160 2.94 -12.27 12.07
C VAL A 160 3.78 -13.39 11.50
N ALA A 161 3.39 -14.66 11.70
CA ALA A 161 4.10 -15.82 11.16
C ALA A 161 4.21 -15.77 9.62
N VAL A 162 3.12 -15.41 8.93
CA VAL A 162 3.12 -15.25 7.47
C VAL A 162 4.04 -14.10 7.05
N ALA A 163 4.05 -13.00 7.77
CA ALA A 163 4.94 -11.87 7.48
C ALA A 163 6.42 -12.23 7.69
N GLU A 164 6.76 -13.00 8.73
CA GLU A 164 8.11 -13.53 8.98
C GLU A 164 8.55 -14.51 7.87
N GLU A 165 7.68 -15.44 7.48
CA GLU A 165 7.96 -16.39 6.40
C GLU A 165 8.29 -15.70 5.06
N HIS A 166 7.64 -14.55 4.79
CA HIS A 166 7.91 -13.76 3.60
C HIS A 166 9.07 -12.77 3.76
N GLY A 167 9.73 -12.76 4.92
CA GLY A 167 10.85 -11.86 5.20
C GLY A 167 10.47 -10.38 5.30
N LEU A 168 9.21 -10.10 5.62
CA LEU A 168 8.67 -8.75 5.75
C LEU A 168 8.88 -8.15 7.14
N VAL A 169 9.08 -9.00 8.14
CA VAL A 169 9.39 -8.63 9.53
C VAL A 169 10.33 -9.67 10.14
N GLN A 170 10.96 -9.33 11.25
CA GLN A 170 11.85 -10.18 12.01
C GLN A 170 11.64 -10.01 13.52
N ALA A 171 12.14 -10.97 14.30
CA ALA A 171 12.06 -10.90 15.76
C ALA A 171 12.74 -9.63 16.31
N GLY A 172 12.03 -8.90 17.14
CA GLY A 172 12.46 -7.60 17.71
C GLY A 172 11.89 -6.38 16.98
N ASP A 173 11.28 -6.55 15.82
CA ASP A 173 10.58 -5.46 15.13
C ASP A 173 9.31 -5.02 15.88
N ILE A 174 8.99 -3.73 15.78
CA ILE A 174 7.72 -3.19 16.28
C ILE A 174 6.73 -3.14 15.12
N ALA A 175 5.56 -3.76 15.30
CA ALA A 175 4.45 -3.74 14.37
C ALA A 175 3.18 -3.17 15.04
N VAL A 176 2.39 -2.41 14.28
CA VAL A 176 1.05 -2.00 14.71
C VAL A 176 0.02 -2.88 14.02
N ILE A 177 -0.81 -3.59 14.80
CA ILE A 177 -1.81 -4.53 14.26
C ILE A 177 -3.21 -3.95 14.46
N THR A 178 -4.02 -3.95 13.40
CA THR A 178 -5.43 -3.57 13.44
C THR A 178 -6.31 -4.67 12.87
N ALA A 179 -7.45 -4.91 13.51
CA ALA A 179 -8.45 -5.87 13.02
C ALA A 179 -9.87 -5.42 13.34
N GLY A 180 -10.84 -5.95 12.61
CA GLY A 180 -12.25 -5.80 12.96
C GLY A 180 -12.64 -6.79 14.06
N ILE A 181 -13.10 -6.30 15.21
CA ILE A 181 -13.57 -7.11 16.35
C ILE A 181 -15.04 -6.77 16.62
N PRO A 182 -15.95 -7.78 16.79
CA PRO A 182 -15.70 -9.22 16.71
C PRO A 182 -15.39 -9.72 15.30
N LEU A 183 -14.65 -10.81 15.21
CA LEU A 183 -14.28 -11.44 13.94
C LEU A 183 -15.55 -11.77 13.13
N GLY A 184 -15.50 -11.51 11.83
CA GLY A 184 -16.60 -11.85 10.93
C GLY A 184 -17.61 -10.74 10.66
N ILE A 185 -17.60 -9.64 11.39
CA ILE A 185 -18.48 -8.48 11.16
C ILE A 185 -17.71 -7.40 10.41
N SER A 186 -18.21 -7.00 9.23
CA SER A 186 -17.61 -5.90 8.45
C SER A 186 -17.89 -4.56 9.10
N GLY A 187 -16.90 -3.65 9.12
CA GLY A 187 -17.08 -2.26 9.55
C GLY A 187 -16.77 -1.98 11.02
N THR A 188 -16.29 -2.96 11.77
CA THR A 188 -15.87 -2.82 13.17
C THR A 188 -14.33 -2.82 13.27
N THR A 189 -13.67 -1.81 12.72
CA THR A 189 -12.21 -1.71 12.83
C THR A 189 -11.82 -1.26 14.24
N ASN A 190 -10.92 -1.98 14.88
CA ASN A 190 -10.28 -1.66 16.15
C ASN A 190 -8.76 -1.72 16.01
N MET A 191 -8.06 -1.01 16.88
CA MET A 191 -6.61 -0.99 16.99
C MET A 191 -6.18 -1.72 18.26
#